data_5790319ac630b03fd1e50184d3559f0b
#
_entry.id   5790319ac630b03fd1e50184d3559f0b
#
_cell.length_a   1.000
_cell.length_b   1.000
_cell.length_c   1.000
_cell.angle_alpha   90.00
_cell.angle_beta   90.00
_cell.angle_gamma   90.00
#
_symmetry.space_group_name_H-M   'P 1'
#
loop_
_entity.id
_entity.type
_entity.pdbx_description
1 polymer ?
#
loop_
_entity_poly.entity_id
_entity_poly.type
_entity_poly.pdbx_seq_one_letter_code
_entity_poly.pdbx_strand_id
1 'polypeptide(L)'
;DSSTRHLKKLAGEENIYTDYHDHMIDEIIQGQKNAGLEREKILIIADDLIALGCSPMSRIFTATSYLRHLDCSIVFLTQTYQSHNTIPTIVKNNLEGMVWFKSPSSKQSKSFCQDLSGTFGTDVNVKNMIDYATLKPFEFAFFNYRDLTAWRNHEEKLWEKFDDNGNYNPEFVPRNTGKVDFDN
;
A
#
# COMPACT_ATOMS: atom_id res chain seq x y z
N ASP A 1 -14.34 8.01 -18.36
CA ASP A 1 -14.11 8.29 -16.94
C ASP A 1 -12.83 9.13 -16.79
N SER A 2 -12.87 10.16 -15.91
CA SER A 2 -11.74 11.09 -15.74
C SER A 2 -10.49 10.42 -15.18
N SER A 3 -10.66 9.43 -14.32
CA SER A 3 -9.56 8.66 -13.71
C SER A 3 -8.77 7.88 -14.75
N THR A 4 -9.47 7.21 -15.66
CA THR A 4 -8.85 6.43 -16.74
C THR A 4 -8.08 7.33 -17.70
N ARG A 5 -8.52 8.57 -17.92
CA ARG A 5 -7.83 9.53 -18.79
C ARG A 5 -6.44 9.91 -18.24
N HIS A 6 -6.31 10.09 -16.93
CA HIS A 6 -5.01 10.39 -16.30
C HIS A 6 -4.04 9.21 -16.39
N LEU A 7 -4.52 8.00 -16.13
CA LEU A 7 -3.70 6.79 -16.25
C LEU A 7 -3.23 6.56 -17.69
N LYS A 8 -4.12 6.76 -18.69
CA LYS A 8 -3.77 6.67 -20.11
C LYS A 8 -2.66 7.65 -20.50
N LYS A 9 -2.69 8.86 -19.93
CA LYS A 9 -1.67 9.88 -20.20
C LYS A 9 -0.31 9.52 -19.58
N LEU A 10 -0.30 8.81 -18.46
CA LEU A 10 0.94 8.43 -17.74
C LEU A 10 1.55 7.14 -18.26
N ALA A 11 0.73 6.15 -18.51
CA ALA A 11 1.18 4.79 -18.85
C ALA A 11 1.20 4.50 -20.36
N GLY A 12 0.49 5.29 -21.18
CA GLY A 12 0.14 4.95 -22.56
C GLY A 12 -1.09 4.04 -22.62
N GLU A 13 -1.87 4.16 -23.70
CA GLU A 13 -3.11 3.39 -23.85
C GLU A 13 -2.84 1.88 -23.98
N GLU A 14 -1.74 1.54 -24.63
CA GLU A 14 -1.26 0.17 -24.87
C GLU A 14 -0.87 -0.59 -23.60
N ASN A 15 -0.61 0.13 -22.51
CA ASN A 15 -0.22 -0.42 -21.21
C ASN A 15 -1.38 -0.49 -20.21
N ILE A 16 -2.62 -0.26 -20.65
CA ILE A 16 -3.82 -0.34 -19.83
C ILE A 16 -4.67 -1.52 -20.30
N TYR A 17 -4.87 -2.44 -19.39
CA TYR A 17 -5.63 -3.67 -19.60
C TYR A 17 -6.92 -3.62 -18.78
N THR A 18 -8.04 -4.04 -19.35
CA THR A 18 -9.35 -4.14 -18.67
C THR A 18 -9.57 -5.49 -18.04
N ASP A 19 -8.86 -6.49 -18.52
CA ASP A 19 -8.97 -7.88 -18.06
C ASP A 19 -7.59 -8.37 -17.61
N TYR A 20 -7.58 -9.25 -16.61
CA TYR A 20 -6.37 -9.87 -16.10
C TYR A 20 -6.31 -11.34 -16.52
N HIS A 21 -5.16 -11.74 -17.03
CA HIS A 21 -4.82 -13.15 -17.32
C HIS A 21 -3.42 -13.46 -16.81
N ASP A 22 -3.23 -14.63 -16.22
CA ASP A 22 -1.96 -15.04 -15.60
C ASP A 22 -0.76 -15.00 -16.56
N HIS A 23 -0.97 -15.26 -17.87
CA HIS A 23 0.08 -15.18 -18.87
C HIS A 23 0.71 -13.80 -19.02
N MET A 24 -0.02 -12.72 -18.72
CA MET A 24 0.52 -11.34 -18.78
C MET A 24 1.69 -11.16 -17.83
N ILE A 25 1.61 -11.74 -16.64
CA ILE A 25 2.71 -11.71 -15.66
C ILE A 25 3.87 -12.57 -16.12
N ASP A 26 3.59 -13.73 -16.74
CA ASP A 26 4.64 -14.60 -17.28
C ASP A 26 5.37 -13.94 -18.46
N GLU A 27 4.69 -13.18 -19.30
CA GLU A 27 5.29 -12.38 -20.38
C GLU A 27 6.22 -11.29 -19.82
N ILE A 28 5.79 -10.54 -18.81
CA ILE A 28 6.63 -9.55 -18.12
C ILE A 28 7.88 -10.23 -17.53
N ILE A 29 7.71 -11.33 -16.82
CA ILE A 29 8.81 -12.09 -16.21
C ILE A 29 9.79 -12.56 -17.29
N GLN A 30 9.30 -13.09 -18.39
CA GLN A 30 10.13 -13.60 -19.47
C GLN A 30 10.86 -12.45 -20.20
N GLY A 31 10.16 -11.34 -20.46
CA GLY A 31 10.77 -10.13 -21.05
C GLY A 31 11.93 -9.61 -20.20
N GLN A 32 11.72 -9.46 -18.91
CA GLN A 32 12.75 -9.00 -17.97
C GLN A 32 13.94 -9.99 -17.85
N LYS A 33 13.69 -11.28 -17.90
CA LYS A 33 14.77 -12.28 -17.94
C LYS A 33 15.60 -12.18 -19.21
N ASN A 34 14.95 -12.01 -20.35
CA ASN A 34 15.61 -11.92 -21.64
C ASN A 34 16.44 -10.63 -21.78
N ALA A 35 15.97 -9.51 -21.18
CA ALA A 35 16.69 -8.24 -21.16
C ALA A 35 18.00 -8.28 -20.33
N GLY A 36 18.11 -9.22 -19.41
CA GLY A 36 19.34 -9.41 -18.64
C GLY A 36 19.77 -8.17 -17.84
N LEU A 37 20.87 -7.52 -18.21
CA LEU A 37 21.39 -6.31 -17.58
C LEU A 37 20.75 -5.01 -18.13
N GLU A 38 20.04 -5.09 -19.25
CA GLU A 38 19.35 -3.96 -19.89
C GLU A 38 17.89 -3.83 -19.45
N ARG A 39 17.53 -4.39 -18.28
CA ARG A 39 16.18 -4.34 -17.73
C ARG A 39 15.73 -2.92 -17.47
N GLU A 40 14.52 -2.63 -17.89
CA GLU A 40 13.81 -1.43 -17.46
C GLU A 40 13.07 -1.67 -16.15
N LYS A 41 12.89 -0.61 -15.36
CA LYS A 41 12.05 -0.67 -14.15
C LYS A 41 10.59 -0.67 -14.56
N ILE A 42 9.84 -1.69 -14.15
CA ILE A 42 8.42 -1.84 -14.43
C ILE A 42 7.62 -1.61 -13.15
N LEU A 43 6.59 -0.78 -13.23
CA LEU A 43 5.56 -0.63 -12.21
C LEU A 43 4.25 -1.22 -12.70
N ILE A 44 3.78 -2.25 -12.02
CA ILE A 44 2.48 -2.87 -12.25
C ILE A 44 1.50 -2.28 -11.25
N ILE A 45 0.39 -1.70 -11.73
CA ILE A 45 -0.70 -1.23 -10.88
C ILE A 45 -1.89 -2.16 -11.10
N ALA A 46 -2.23 -2.90 -10.07
CA ALA A 46 -3.29 -3.90 -10.09
C ALA A 46 -4.50 -3.37 -9.30
N ASP A 47 -5.51 -2.89 -10.02
CA ASP A 47 -6.70 -2.31 -9.45
C ASP A 47 -7.82 -3.35 -9.35
N ASP A 48 -8.36 -3.49 -8.16
CA ASP A 48 -9.59 -4.25 -7.84
C ASP A 48 -9.64 -5.71 -8.33
N LEU A 49 -8.48 -6.37 -8.48
CA LEU A 49 -8.37 -7.75 -8.96
C LEU A 49 -9.23 -8.73 -8.16
N ILE A 50 -9.45 -8.45 -6.89
CA ILE A 50 -10.27 -9.28 -6.00
C ILE A 50 -11.74 -9.21 -6.40
N ALA A 51 -12.24 -8.03 -6.76
CA ALA A 51 -13.60 -7.87 -7.28
C ALA A 51 -13.78 -8.57 -8.65
N LEU A 52 -12.71 -8.67 -9.43
CA LEU A 52 -12.69 -9.44 -10.68
C LEU A 52 -12.63 -10.96 -10.47
N GLY A 53 -12.64 -11.43 -9.22
CA GLY A 53 -12.65 -12.86 -8.90
C GLY A 53 -11.30 -13.56 -9.08
N CYS A 54 -10.19 -12.83 -9.08
CA CYS A 54 -8.87 -13.44 -9.16
C CYS A 54 -8.63 -14.39 -7.98
N SER A 55 -8.20 -15.60 -8.28
CA SER A 55 -7.84 -16.61 -7.29
C SER A 55 -6.63 -16.15 -6.47
N PRO A 56 -6.55 -16.46 -5.15
CA PRO A 56 -5.34 -16.27 -4.36
C PRO A 56 -4.10 -16.98 -4.94
N MET A 57 -4.29 -17.96 -5.80
CA MET A 57 -3.23 -18.69 -6.50
C MET A 57 -2.87 -18.08 -7.86
N SER A 58 -3.54 -17.01 -8.27
CA SER A 58 -3.24 -16.32 -9.53
C SER A 58 -1.78 -15.86 -9.59
N ARG A 59 -1.23 -15.87 -10.79
CA ARG A 59 0.19 -15.60 -11.03
C ARG A 59 0.65 -14.25 -10.49
N ILE A 60 -0.20 -13.24 -10.55
CA ILE A 60 0.12 -11.90 -10.04
C ILE A 60 0.43 -11.89 -8.53
N PHE A 61 -0.26 -12.71 -7.75
CA PHE A 61 -0.01 -12.82 -6.31
C PHE A 61 1.21 -13.71 -6.02
N THR A 62 1.31 -14.85 -6.70
CA THR A 62 2.41 -15.81 -6.45
C THR A 62 3.77 -15.30 -6.93
N ALA A 63 3.78 -14.40 -7.91
CA ALA A 63 5.00 -13.80 -8.43
C ALA A 63 5.58 -12.67 -7.58
N THR A 64 4.85 -12.14 -6.58
CA THR A 64 5.28 -10.97 -5.78
C THR A 64 6.65 -11.15 -5.13
N SER A 65 6.97 -12.34 -4.63
CA SER A 65 8.26 -12.63 -4.03
C SER A 65 9.42 -12.64 -5.03
N TYR A 66 9.13 -12.81 -6.31
CA TYR A 66 10.12 -12.97 -7.36
C TYR A 66 10.30 -11.70 -8.20
N LEU A 67 9.25 -10.94 -8.43
CA LEU A 67 9.25 -9.76 -9.32
C LEU A 67 10.28 -8.71 -8.91
N ARG A 68 10.54 -8.53 -7.61
CA ARG A 68 11.56 -7.61 -7.10
C ARG A 68 12.98 -7.91 -7.63
N HIS A 69 13.27 -9.16 -7.96
CA HIS A 69 14.56 -9.56 -8.54
C HIS A 69 14.65 -9.31 -10.05
N LEU A 70 13.55 -8.84 -10.63
CA LEU A 70 13.42 -8.52 -12.05
C LEU A 70 13.16 -7.02 -12.27
N ASP A 71 13.48 -6.18 -11.32
CA ASP A 71 13.24 -4.72 -11.35
C ASP A 71 11.76 -4.36 -11.58
N CYS A 72 10.85 -5.22 -11.11
CA CYS A 72 9.41 -5.01 -11.17
C CYS A 72 8.87 -4.68 -9.79
N SER A 73 8.11 -3.59 -9.70
CA SER A 73 7.31 -3.20 -8.54
C SER A 73 5.83 -3.45 -8.81
N ILE A 74 5.08 -3.83 -7.77
CA ILE A 74 3.64 -4.03 -7.87
C ILE A 74 2.92 -3.19 -6.82
N VAL A 75 1.85 -2.52 -7.22
CA VAL A 75 0.91 -1.83 -6.34
C VAL A 75 -0.46 -2.49 -6.48
N PHE A 76 -0.98 -3.00 -5.39
CA PHE A 76 -2.35 -3.53 -5.31
C PHE A 76 -3.28 -2.46 -4.74
N LEU A 77 -4.29 -2.08 -5.49
CA LEU A 77 -5.38 -1.24 -5.02
C LEU A 77 -6.56 -2.13 -4.65
N THR A 78 -7.10 -1.96 -3.45
CA THR A 78 -8.21 -2.78 -2.97
C THR A 78 -9.18 -1.98 -2.13
N GLN A 79 -10.48 -2.23 -2.30
CA GLN A 79 -11.54 -1.60 -1.52
C GLN A 79 -11.84 -2.35 -0.22
N THR A 80 -11.37 -3.58 -0.10
CA THR A 80 -11.64 -4.44 1.07
C THR A 80 -10.36 -5.00 1.65
N TYR A 81 -10.23 -4.93 2.97
CA TYR A 81 -9.10 -5.50 3.69
C TYR A 81 -9.42 -6.87 4.32
N GLN A 82 -10.69 -7.09 4.66
CA GLN A 82 -11.18 -8.33 5.26
C GLN A 82 -12.31 -8.95 4.44
N SER A 83 -11.98 -9.87 3.58
CA SER A 83 -12.92 -10.87 3.07
C SER A 83 -12.16 -12.18 2.88
N HIS A 84 -12.83 -13.30 2.70
CA HIS A 84 -12.17 -14.57 2.36
C HIS A 84 -11.32 -14.47 1.07
N ASN A 85 -11.54 -13.41 0.29
CA ASN A 85 -10.83 -13.10 -0.94
C ASN A 85 -9.90 -11.87 -0.80
N THR A 86 -9.39 -11.58 0.39
CA THR A 86 -8.45 -10.48 0.62
C THR A 86 -7.08 -10.76 0.03
N ILE A 87 -6.21 -9.78 0.14
CA ILE A 87 -4.79 -9.89 -0.25
C ILE A 87 -4.22 -11.20 0.34
N PRO A 88 -3.75 -12.11 -0.51
CA PRO A 88 -3.20 -13.39 -0.03
C PRO A 88 -2.04 -13.19 0.93
N THR A 89 -1.85 -14.14 1.84
CA THR A 89 -0.75 -14.11 2.83
C THR A 89 0.62 -13.97 2.16
N ILE A 90 0.82 -14.58 1.00
CA ILE A 90 2.07 -14.47 0.24
C ILE A 90 2.36 -13.01 -0.15
N VAL A 91 1.35 -12.23 -0.52
CA VAL A 91 1.50 -10.80 -0.80
C VAL A 91 1.81 -10.04 0.47
N LYS A 92 1.03 -10.26 1.54
CA LYS A 92 1.24 -9.60 2.84
C LYS A 92 2.66 -9.79 3.37
N ASN A 93 3.22 -10.99 3.23
CA ASN A 93 4.58 -11.31 3.68
C ASN A 93 5.70 -10.68 2.82
N ASN A 94 5.36 -10.15 1.65
CA ASN A 94 6.31 -9.54 0.73
C ASN A 94 6.04 -8.03 0.51
N LEU A 95 5.19 -7.43 1.33
CA LEU A 95 4.91 -5.99 1.25
C LEU A 95 6.14 -5.18 1.73
N GLU A 96 6.49 -4.17 0.95
CA GLU A 96 7.45 -3.14 1.34
C GLU A 96 6.77 -1.93 1.98
N GLY A 97 5.50 -1.71 1.69
CA GLY A 97 4.72 -0.65 2.29
C GLY A 97 3.22 -0.84 2.11
N MET A 98 2.45 -0.14 2.93
CA MET A 98 1.00 -0.17 2.92
C MET A 98 0.43 1.23 3.10
N VAL A 99 -0.48 1.61 2.22
CA VAL A 99 -1.21 2.89 2.29
C VAL A 99 -2.64 2.61 2.75
N TRP A 100 -3.08 3.36 3.75
CA TRP A 100 -4.43 3.26 4.29
C TRP A 100 -5.15 4.59 4.21
N PHE A 101 -6.27 4.61 3.50
CA PHE A 101 -7.24 5.68 3.51
C PHE A 101 -8.32 5.42 4.56
N LYS A 102 -9.04 6.45 4.98
CA LYS A 102 -10.13 6.31 5.92
C LYS A 102 -11.18 5.30 5.42
N SER A 103 -11.37 4.24 6.20
CA SER A 103 -12.42 3.23 5.93
C SER A 103 -13.66 3.51 6.76
N PRO A 104 -14.87 3.44 6.18
CA PRO A 104 -16.11 3.52 6.94
C PRO A 104 -16.37 2.27 7.78
N SER A 105 -15.65 1.18 7.52
CA SER A 105 -15.81 -0.10 8.21
C SER A 105 -14.89 -0.21 9.43
N SER A 106 -15.46 -0.13 10.62
CA SER A 106 -14.73 -0.34 11.88
C SER A 106 -14.09 -1.74 11.97
N LYS A 107 -14.73 -2.74 11.38
CA LYS A 107 -14.20 -4.12 11.33
C LYS A 107 -12.92 -4.20 10.49
N GLN A 108 -12.91 -3.56 9.32
CA GLN A 108 -11.71 -3.50 8.47
C GLN A 108 -10.58 -2.74 9.15
N SER A 109 -10.88 -1.57 9.74
CA SER A 109 -9.90 -0.78 10.49
C SER A 109 -9.30 -1.56 11.65
N LYS A 110 -10.13 -2.27 12.43
CA LYS A 110 -9.65 -3.11 13.55
C LYS A 110 -8.70 -4.20 13.06
N SER A 111 -9.05 -4.91 11.99
CA SER A 111 -8.19 -5.97 11.45
C SER A 111 -6.89 -5.42 10.91
N PHE A 112 -6.94 -4.28 10.23
CA PHE A 112 -5.75 -3.60 9.75
C PHE A 112 -4.82 -3.22 10.91
N CYS A 113 -5.35 -2.63 11.98
CA CYS A 113 -4.56 -2.31 13.18
C CYS A 113 -3.94 -3.57 13.80
N GLN A 114 -4.68 -4.68 13.89
CA GLN A 114 -4.17 -5.93 14.41
C GLN A 114 -3.04 -6.53 13.55
N ASP A 115 -3.16 -6.46 12.23
CA ASP A 115 -2.12 -6.96 11.32
C ASP A 115 -0.81 -6.13 11.40
N LEU A 116 -0.92 -4.83 11.71
CA LEU A 116 0.22 -3.92 11.85
C LEU A 116 0.80 -3.89 13.27
N SER A 117 0.02 -4.32 14.27
CA SER A 117 0.49 -4.36 15.66
C SER A 117 1.67 -5.33 15.81
N GLY A 118 2.56 -5.02 16.74
CA GLY A 118 3.82 -5.75 16.88
C GLY A 118 4.94 -5.27 15.96
N THR A 119 4.61 -4.76 14.76
CA THR A 119 5.60 -4.15 13.86
C THR A 119 5.67 -2.63 14.06
N PHE A 120 4.52 -1.98 14.19
CA PHE A 120 4.40 -0.52 14.32
C PHE A 120 3.82 -0.08 15.67
N GLY A 121 4.00 -0.85 16.73
CA GLY A 121 3.52 -0.58 18.06
C GLY A 121 2.34 -1.47 18.46
N THR A 122 1.52 -1.01 19.40
CA THR A 122 0.29 -1.68 19.80
C THR A 122 -0.83 -1.39 18.79
N ASP A 123 -1.91 -2.17 18.83
CA ASP A 123 -3.11 -1.91 18.01
C ASP A 123 -3.72 -0.53 18.30
N VAL A 124 -3.61 -0.04 19.54
CA VAL A 124 -4.02 1.31 19.95
C VAL A 124 -3.15 2.37 19.28
N ASN A 125 -1.81 2.20 19.27
CA ASN A 125 -0.90 3.14 18.63
C ASN A 125 -1.17 3.23 17.13
N VAL A 126 -1.28 2.07 16.48
CA VAL A 126 -1.58 2.00 15.04
C VAL A 126 -2.93 2.66 14.73
N LYS A 127 -3.96 2.40 15.56
CA LYS A 127 -5.27 3.03 15.40
C LYS A 127 -5.17 4.56 15.51
N ASN A 128 -4.48 5.07 16.52
CA ASN A 128 -4.33 6.52 16.71
C ASN A 128 -3.56 7.18 15.57
N MET A 129 -2.50 6.54 15.07
CA MET A 129 -1.77 6.99 13.87
C MET A 129 -2.69 7.08 12.64
N ILE A 130 -3.52 6.07 12.42
CA ILE A 130 -4.46 6.03 11.30
C ILE A 130 -5.53 7.10 11.45
N ASP A 131 -6.16 7.19 12.62
CA ASP A 131 -7.22 8.17 12.87
C ASP A 131 -6.69 9.59 12.64
N TYR A 132 -5.49 9.88 13.13
CA TYR A 132 -4.83 11.15 12.90
C TYR A 132 -4.46 11.39 11.43
N ALA A 133 -3.89 10.40 10.77
CA ALA A 133 -3.43 10.55 9.39
C ALA A 133 -4.58 10.69 8.38
N THR A 134 -5.80 10.29 8.76
CA THR A 134 -6.97 10.28 7.87
C THR A 134 -8.07 11.23 8.32
N LEU A 135 -7.71 12.33 8.98
CA LEU A 135 -8.66 13.34 9.48
C LEU A 135 -9.42 14.03 8.35
N LYS A 136 -8.73 14.35 7.27
CA LYS A 136 -9.33 15.06 6.11
C LYS A 136 -9.53 14.09 4.93
N PRO A 137 -10.46 14.42 4.01
CA PRO A 137 -10.62 13.66 2.78
C PRO A 137 -9.30 13.55 2.00
N PHE A 138 -9.06 12.38 1.41
CA PHE A 138 -7.88 12.05 0.61
C PHE A 138 -6.54 11.98 1.37
N GLU A 139 -6.53 12.24 2.67
CA GLU A 139 -5.36 11.98 3.50
C GLU A 139 -5.24 10.49 3.81
N PHE A 140 -4.00 10.05 4.02
CA PHE A 140 -3.70 8.64 4.24
C PHE A 140 -2.56 8.43 5.23
N ALA A 141 -2.55 7.25 5.85
CA ALA A 141 -1.40 6.73 6.57
C ALA A 141 -0.57 5.83 5.62
N PHE A 142 0.74 6.02 5.59
CA PHE A 142 1.68 5.14 4.90
C PHE A 142 2.57 4.45 5.91
N PHE A 143 2.56 3.13 5.90
CA PHE A 143 3.41 2.26 6.72
C PHE A 143 4.50 1.65 5.84
N ASN A 144 5.74 1.97 6.13
CA ASN A 144 6.90 1.47 5.40
C ASN A 144 7.53 0.30 6.20
N TYR A 145 7.42 -0.91 5.68
CA TYR A 145 7.96 -2.10 6.32
C TYR A 145 9.48 -2.22 6.21
N ARG A 146 10.09 -1.56 5.22
CA ARG A 146 11.53 -1.59 5.02
C ARG A 146 12.27 -0.81 6.11
N ASP A 147 11.76 0.37 6.45
CA ASP A 147 12.38 1.28 7.41
C ASP A 147 11.66 1.27 8.77
N LEU A 148 10.58 0.49 8.88
CA LEU A 148 9.71 0.41 10.06
C LEU A 148 9.21 1.79 10.50
N THR A 149 8.77 2.61 9.54
CA THR A 149 8.28 3.97 9.77
C THR A 149 6.84 4.13 9.33
N ALA A 150 6.12 5.03 9.98
CA ALA A 150 4.77 5.42 9.60
C ALA A 150 4.71 6.92 9.29
N TRP A 151 3.93 7.30 8.27
CA TRP A 151 3.86 8.64 7.73
C TRP A 151 2.41 9.06 7.45
N ARG A 152 2.12 10.35 7.57
CA ARG A 152 0.93 10.98 7.01
C ARG A 152 1.31 11.65 5.69
N ASN A 153 0.64 11.33 4.61
CA ASN A 153 0.82 11.93 3.27
C ASN A 153 2.28 12.00 2.77
N HIS A 154 3.18 11.13 3.23
CA HIS A 154 4.64 11.15 2.99
C HIS A 154 5.40 12.34 3.60
N GLU A 155 4.74 13.25 4.29
CA GLU A 155 5.34 14.50 4.78
C GLU A 155 5.64 14.44 6.27
N GLU A 156 4.79 13.79 7.03
CA GLU A 156 4.80 13.81 8.46
C GLU A 156 5.02 12.43 9.07
N LYS A 157 6.11 12.26 9.81
CA LYS A 157 6.39 11.02 10.55
C LYS A 157 5.41 10.88 11.72
N LEU A 158 4.68 9.75 11.74
CA LEU A 158 3.69 9.48 12.78
C LEU A 158 4.29 8.78 14.01
N TRP A 159 5.26 7.91 13.80
CA TRP A 159 5.85 7.09 14.84
C TRP A 159 6.34 7.88 16.07
N GLU A 160 6.94 9.03 15.82
CA GLU A 160 7.53 9.87 16.85
C GLU A 160 6.49 10.69 17.61
N LYS A 161 5.23 10.70 17.16
CA LYS A 161 4.15 11.52 17.73
C LYS A 161 3.28 10.81 18.75
N PHE A 162 3.43 9.51 18.86
CA PHE A 162 2.62 8.70 19.75
C PHE A 162 3.51 7.97 20.75
N ASP A 163 3.18 8.05 22.04
CA ASP A 163 3.86 7.28 23.07
C ASP A 163 3.50 5.79 23.02
N ASP A 164 4.18 4.97 23.83
CA ASP A 164 3.96 3.52 23.90
C ASP A 164 2.51 3.15 24.31
N ASN A 165 1.76 4.08 24.91
CA ASN A 165 0.35 3.92 25.26
C ASN A 165 -0.59 4.39 24.13
N GLY A 166 -0.04 4.94 23.04
CA GLY A 166 -0.78 5.46 21.91
C GLY A 166 -1.37 6.85 22.13
N ASN A 167 -0.85 7.60 23.12
CA ASN A 167 -1.25 8.98 23.31
C ASN A 167 -0.44 9.88 22.39
N TYR A 168 -1.11 10.87 21.82
CA TYR A 168 -0.47 11.89 21.01
C TYR A 168 0.41 12.79 21.89
N ASN A 169 1.65 13.02 21.48
CA ASN A 169 2.56 13.96 22.11
C ASN A 169 2.68 15.24 21.26
N PRO A 170 1.98 16.34 21.62
CA PRO A 170 1.98 17.58 20.85
C PRO A 170 3.33 18.30 20.90
N GLU A 171 4.18 18.01 21.87
CA GLU A 171 5.51 18.64 22.01
C GLU A 171 6.54 18.03 21.04
N PHE A 172 6.24 16.86 20.48
CA PHE A 172 7.11 16.23 19.50
C PHE A 172 6.93 16.88 18.13
N VAL A 173 7.65 17.94 17.87
CA VAL A 173 7.78 18.55 16.53
C VAL A 173 9.01 17.92 15.87
N PRO A 174 8.86 17.13 14.79
CA PRO A 174 10.01 16.66 14.02
C PRO A 174 10.85 17.87 13.61
N ARG A 175 12.15 17.78 13.75
CA ARG A 175 13.08 18.91 13.51
C ARG A 175 12.98 19.53 12.10
N ASN A 176 12.26 18.90 11.16
CA ASN A 176 12.18 19.30 9.75
C ASN A 176 10.76 19.47 9.20
N THR A 177 9.71 19.36 10.00
CA THR A 177 8.35 19.62 9.54
C THR A 177 7.78 20.81 10.28
N GLY A 178 7.24 21.78 9.54
CA GLY A 178 6.58 22.96 10.12
C GLY A 178 5.45 22.56 11.08
N LYS A 179 5.08 23.45 11.99
CA LYS A 179 4.01 23.25 12.97
C LYS A 179 2.77 22.67 12.30
N VAL A 180 2.34 21.52 12.80
CA VAL A 180 1.04 20.98 12.45
C VAL A 180 0.03 21.59 13.40
N ASP A 181 -0.78 22.52 12.90
CA ASP A 181 -1.92 23.04 13.65
C ASP A 181 -3.03 22.01 13.65
N PHE A 182 -3.32 21.47 14.83
CA PHE A 182 -4.45 20.55 15.06
C PHE A 182 -5.79 21.26 15.29
N ASP A 183 -5.76 22.61 15.34
CA ASP A 183 -6.91 23.46 15.66
C ASP A 183 -7.66 23.95 14.41
N ASN A 184 -8.02 23.06 13.49
CA ASN A 184 -9.00 23.39 12.44
C ASN A 184 -9.85 22.20 12.03
#